data_ad8a3e92569830d6c3318c9c5958c173
#
_entry.id   ad8a3e92569830d6c3318c9c5958c173
#
_cell.length_a   1.000
_cell.length_b   1.000
_cell.length_c   1.000
_cell.angle_alpha   90.00
_cell.angle_beta   90.00
_cell.angle_gamma   90.00
#
_symmetry.space_group_name_H-M   'P 1'
#
loop_
_entity.id
_entity.type
_entity.pdbx_description
1 polymer ?
#
loop_
_entity_poly.entity_id
_entity_poly.type
_entity_poly.pdbx_seq_one_letter_code
_entity_poly.pdbx_strand_id
1 'polypeptide(L)'
;YWSMQHARAKAYMESTIWLADGFVVITGEIGSGKTTLLQSFLEELDDDVVYAVVSQTQLSPSQFLQAVLAEFGFKPFNKRKVELLDMLNMYLIEQYSSGKKVVLIVDEAQNLTHKVLEEIRLISGIETHKEKVLRIILAGQPELRETLQSPNLTQLLQRVRLRFHLGPLSKEDISEYIGHRLAVAGREGNDIFAED
;
A
#
# COMPACT_ATOMS: atom_id res chain seq x y z
N TYR A 1 -9.28 3.07 -17.02
CA TYR A 1 -8.14 3.01 -17.96
C TYR A 1 -6.87 2.60 -17.23
N TRP A 2 -6.13 1.69 -17.80
CA TRP A 2 -4.88 1.16 -17.26
C TRP A 2 -3.73 1.50 -18.20
N SER A 3 -2.85 2.42 -17.82
CA SER A 3 -1.61 2.62 -18.56
C SER A 3 -0.60 1.48 -18.25
N MET A 4 0.42 1.37 -19.09
CA MET A 4 1.52 0.41 -18.85
C MET A 4 2.19 0.62 -17.47
N GLN A 5 2.28 1.87 -16.98
CA GLN A 5 2.83 2.18 -15.66
C GLN A 5 1.95 1.62 -14.53
N HIS A 6 0.61 1.73 -14.65
CA HIS A 6 -0.32 1.15 -13.69
C HIS A 6 -0.20 -0.38 -13.66
N ALA A 7 -0.15 -1.02 -14.82
CA ALA A 7 0.04 -2.47 -14.91
C ALA A 7 1.35 -2.93 -14.23
N ARG A 8 2.45 -2.20 -14.45
CA ARG A 8 3.74 -2.50 -13.78
C ARG A 8 3.68 -2.28 -12.27
N ALA A 9 3.07 -1.18 -11.81
CA ALA A 9 2.91 -0.92 -10.39
C ALA A 9 2.08 -2.01 -9.72
N LYS A 10 0.99 -2.45 -10.36
CA LYS A 10 0.15 -3.56 -9.90
C LYS A 10 0.94 -4.87 -9.80
N ALA A 11 1.71 -5.22 -10.82
CA ALA A 11 2.56 -6.40 -10.79
C ALA A 11 3.58 -6.38 -9.64
N TYR A 12 4.11 -5.20 -9.27
CA TYR A 12 4.96 -5.06 -8.09
C TYR A 12 4.20 -5.30 -6.78
N MET A 13 2.95 -4.84 -6.68
CA MET A 13 2.11 -5.09 -5.51
C MET A 13 1.75 -6.57 -5.41
N GLU A 14 1.36 -7.21 -6.51
CA GLU A 14 1.08 -8.65 -6.58
C GLU A 14 2.30 -9.48 -6.19
N SER A 15 3.49 -9.13 -6.71
CA SER A 15 4.72 -9.83 -6.35
C SER A 15 5.04 -9.75 -4.86
N THR A 16 4.60 -8.69 -4.17
CA THR A 16 4.77 -8.52 -2.72
C THR A 16 4.06 -9.60 -1.93
N ILE A 17 2.91 -10.09 -2.41
CA ILE A 17 2.15 -11.16 -1.74
C ILE A 17 2.93 -12.47 -1.73
N TRP A 18 3.65 -12.74 -2.81
CA TRP A 18 4.38 -13.99 -3.01
C TRP A 18 5.81 -13.97 -2.46
N LEU A 19 6.39 -12.77 -2.27
CA LEU A 19 7.72 -12.64 -1.70
C LEU A 19 7.68 -12.80 -0.16
N ALA A 20 8.62 -13.56 0.37
CA ALA A 20 8.74 -13.79 1.82
C ALA A 20 9.00 -12.49 2.61
N ASP A 21 9.63 -11.48 1.98
CA ASP A 21 9.97 -10.19 2.56
C ASP A 21 9.22 -9.04 1.85
N GLY A 22 7.95 -9.21 1.56
CA GLY A 22 7.17 -8.28 0.76
C GLY A 22 7.04 -6.89 1.41
N PHE A 23 7.87 -5.91 0.98
CA PHE A 23 7.72 -4.51 1.34
C PHE A 23 7.91 -3.65 0.09
N VAL A 24 6.82 -3.01 -0.33
CA VAL A 24 6.76 -2.17 -1.53
C VAL A 24 6.40 -0.73 -1.19
N VAL A 25 7.00 0.21 -1.91
CA VAL A 25 6.65 1.63 -1.88
C VAL A 25 6.22 2.08 -3.27
N ILE A 26 4.99 2.59 -3.37
CA ILE A 26 4.42 3.18 -4.58
C ILE A 26 4.31 4.69 -4.36
N THR A 27 4.97 5.48 -5.18
CA THR A 27 4.85 6.94 -5.13
C THR A 27 4.28 7.49 -6.43
N GLY A 28 3.71 8.67 -6.41
CA GLY A 28 3.23 9.38 -7.60
C GLY A 28 2.52 10.67 -7.21
N GLU A 29 2.42 11.59 -8.16
CA GLU A 29 1.77 12.87 -7.97
C GLU A 29 0.28 12.74 -7.61
N ILE A 30 -0.33 13.81 -7.10
CA ILE A 30 -1.78 13.90 -6.89
C ILE A 30 -2.48 13.64 -8.23
N GLY A 31 -3.50 12.78 -8.20
CA GLY A 31 -4.23 12.43 -9.43
C GLY A 31 -3.55 11.41 -10.34
N SER A 32 -2.38 10.86 -9.98
CA SER A 32 -1.71 9.82 -10.76
C SER A 32 -2.42 8.44 -10.73
N GLY A 33 -3.53 8.30 -10.01
CA GLY A 33 -4.31 7.05 -9.97
C GLY A 33 -3.89 6.03 -8.91
N LYS A 34 -3.06 6.40 -7.92
CA LYS A 34 -2.62 5.48 -6.85
C LYS A 34 -3.77 4.79 -6.12
N THR A 35 -4.76 5.54 -5.68
CA THR A 35 -5.92 4.99 -4.96
C THR A 35 -6.75 4.05 -5.86
N THR A 36 -6.93 4.40 -7.13
CA THR A 36 -7.58 3.51 -8.11
C THR A 36 -6.78 2.22 -8.32
N LEU A 37 -5.46 2.34 -8.37
CA LEU A 37 -4.54 1.20 -8.46
C LEU A 37 -4.67 0.29 -7.23
N LEU A 38 -4.70 0.86 -6.02
CA LEU A 38 -4.91 0.10 -4.78
C LEU A 38 -6.27 -0.61 -4.77
N GLN A 39 -7.34 0.07 -5.17
CA GLN A 39 -8.68 -0.52 -5.24
C GLN A 39 -8.71 -1.72 -6.19
N SER A 40 -8.21 -1.56 -7.42
CA SER A 40 -8.16 -2.67 -8.37
C SER A 40 -7.28 -3.83 -7.90
N PHE A 41 -6.19 -3.55 -7.19
CA PHE A 41 -5.38 -4.58 -6.58
C PHE A 41 -6.15 -5.36 -5.51
N LEU A 42 -6.91 -4.67 -4.65
CA LEU A 42 -7.72 -5.29 -3.60
C LEU A 42 -8.86 -6.15 -4.15
N GLU A 43 -9.48 -5.74 -5.26
CA GLU A 43 -10.57 -6.47 -5.92
C GLU A 43 -10.13 -7.81 -6.54
N GLU A 44 -8.84 -7.97 -6.80
CA GLU A 44 -8.28 -9.15 -7.45
C GLU A 44 -7.49 -10.05 -6.47
N LEU A 45 -7.53 -9.74 -5.16
CA LEU A 45 -6.86 -10.58 -4.16
C LEU A 45 -7.58 -11.92 -3.99
N ASP A 46 -6.78 -12.98 -3.90
CA ASP A 46 -7.26 -14.32 -3.61
C ASP A 46 -7.84 -14.42 -2.18
N ASP A 47 -8.72 -15.40 -1.95
CA ASP A 47 -9.38 -15.66 -0.65
C ASP A 47 -8.38 -16.01 0.48
N ASP A 48 -7.16 -16.41 0.14
CA ASP A 48 -6.09 -16.71 1.09
C ASP A 48 -5.30 -15.45 1.54
N VAL A 49 -5.64 -14.28 1.01
CA VAL A 49 -5.02 -13.02 1.38
C VAL A 49 -5.93 -12.22 2.31
N VAL A 50 -5.43 -11.91 3.49
CA VAL A 50 -6.10 -11.03 4.45
C VAL A 50 -5.40 -9.68 4.42
N TYR A 51 -6.16 -8.60 4.35
CA TYR A 51 -5.58 -7.27 4.25
C TYR A 51 -6.19 -6.27 5.23
N ALA A 52 -5.40 -5.25 5.55
CA ALA A 52 -5.83 -4.05 6.27
C ALA A 52 -5.44 -2.82 5.46
N VAL A 53 -6.34 -1.84 5.36
CA VAL A 53 -6.08 -0.58 4.64
C VAL A 53 -6.18 0.59 5.61
N VAL A 54 -5.07 1.27 5.85
CA VAL A 54 -5.02 2.47 6.68
C VAL A 54 -4.82 3.69 5.78
N SER A 55 -5.87 4.52 5.68
CA SER A 55 -5.83 5.79 4.91
C SER A 55 -5.74 7.00 5.84
N GLN A 56 -6.10 6.86 7.11
CA GLN A 56 -5.93 7.89 8.10
C GLN A 56 -4.50 7.84 8.66
N THR A 57 -3.67 8.79 8.28
CA THR A 57 -2.22 8.75 8.53
C THR A 57 -1.72 9.76 9.55
N GLN A 58 -2.56 10.70 9.99
CA GLN A 58 -2.23 11.64 11.08
C GLN A 58 -2.47 11.01 12.46
N LEU A 59 -1.73 9.96 12.76
CA LEU A 59 -1.88 9.14 13.96
C LEU A 59 -0.58 9.11 14.78
N SER A 60 -0.72 8.95 16.09
CA SER A 60 0.41 8.51 16.91
C SER A 60 0.71 7.03 16.67
N PRO A 61 1.90 6.51 17.06
CA PRO A 61 2.23 5.08 16.90
C PRO A 61 1.20 4.13 17.51
N SER A 62 0.67 4.44 18.70
CA SER A 62 -0.36 3.61 19.33
C SER A 62 -1.69 3.67 18.59
N GLN A 63 -2.10 4.85 18.10
CA GLN A 63 -3.31 4.99 17.29
C GLN A 63 -3.17 4.28 15.93
N PHE A 64 -1.98 4.29 15.34
CA PHE A 64 -1.70 3.55 14.13
C PHE A 64 -1.88 2.03 14.34
N LEU A 65 -1.31 1.46 15.41
CA LEU A 65 -1.53 0.05 15.75
C LEU A 65 -3.01 -0.26 16.03
N GLN A 66 -3.73 0.67 16.69
CA GLN A 66 -5.17 0.52 16.88
C GLN A 66 -5.92 0.51 15.55
N ALA A 67 -5.58 1.39 14.61
CA ALA A 67 -6.19 1.43 13.29
C ALA A 67 -5.93 0.12 12.52
N VAL A 68 -4.70 -0.37 12.50
CA VAL A 68 -4.34 -1.65 11.87
C VAL A 68 -5.13 -2.81 12.46
N LEU A 69 -5.22 -2.90 13.79
CA LEU A 69 -5.98 -3.95 14.46
C LEU A 69 -7.49 -3.83 14.21
N ALA A 70 -8.02 -2.59 14.14
CA ALA A 70 -9.43 -2.37 13.85
C ALA A 70 -9.79 -2.85 12.43
N GLU A 71 -8.93 -2.59 11.44
CA GLU A 71 -9.08 -3.10 10.07
C GLU A 71 -9.07 -4.64 10.02
N PHE A 72 -8.33 -5.30 10.90
CA PHE A 72 -8.38 -6.76 11.06
C PHE A 72 -9.58 -7.25 11.90
N GLY A 73 -10.53 -6.38 12.26
CA GLY A 73 -11.76 -6.73 12.96
C GLY A 73 -11.68 -6.75 14.49
N PHE A 74 -10.59 -6.28 15.08
CA PHE A 74 -10.46 -6.17 16.52
C PHE A 74 -11.11 -4.90 17.09
N LYS A 75 -11.29 -4.87 18.40
CA LYS A 75 -11.71 -3.69 19.18
C LYS A 75 -10.57 -3.26 20.10
N PRO A 76 -9.52 -2.61 19.58
CA PRO A 76 -8.25 -2.38 20.29
C PRO A 76 -8.26 -1.16 21.22
N PHE A 77 -9.44 -0.61 21.54
CA PHE A 77 -9.56 0.62 22.32
C PHE A 77 -9.16 0.39 23.80
N ASN A 78 -8.58 1.43 24.40
CA ASN A 78 -8.12 1.42 25.81
C ASN A 78 -7.01 0.41 26.14
N LYS A 79 -6.23 0.00 25.13
CA LYS A 79 -5.07 -0.90 25.31
C LYS A 79 -3.76 -0.14 25.25
N ARG A 80 -2.80 -0.59 26.07
CA ARG A 80 -1.42 -0.07 26.01
C ARG A 80 -0.72 -0.57 24.74
N LYS A 81 0.28 0.17 24.29
CA LYS A 81 1.04 -0.16 23.08
C LYS A 81 1.58 -1.59 23.07
N VAL A 82 2.07 -2.07 24.21
CA VAL A 82 2.60 -3.44 24.32
C VAL A 82 1.52 -4.48 24.07
N GLU A 83 0.31 -4.26 24.56
CA GLU A 83 -0.84 -5.15 24.35
C GLU A 83 -1.29 -5.15 22.87
N LEU A 84 -1.24 -3.98 22.22
CA LEU A 84 -1.54 -3.85 20.79
C LEU A 84 -0.55 -4.64 19.91
N LEU A 85 0.75 -4.53 20.23
CA LEU A 85 1.80 -5.28 19.52
C LEU A 85 1.65 -6.79 19.74
N ASP A 86 1.34 -7.22 20.96
CA ASP A 86 1.12 -8.63 21.27
C ASP A 86 -0.10 -9.18 20.52
N MET A 87 -1.21 -8.46 20.53
CA MET A 87 -2.41 -8.82 19.76
C MET A 87 -2.11 -8.96 18.27
N LEU A 88 -1.39 -7.99 17.70
CA LEU A 88 -1.02 -8.02 16.28
C LEU A 88 -0.11 -9.22 15.99
N ASN A 89 0.89 -9.45 16.82
CA ASN A 89 1.82 -10.58 16.66
C ASN A 89 1.09 -11.93 16.70
N MET A 90 0.23 -12.13 17.69
CA MET A 90 -0.57 -13.36 17.79
C MET A 90 -1.45 -13.56 16.56
N TYR A 91 -2.14 -12.52 16.12
CA TYR A 91 -2.99 -12.57 14.94
C TYR A 91 -2.20 -12.95 13.66
N LEU A 92 -1.06 -12.30 13.43
CA LEU A 92 -0.23 -12.57 12.26
C LEU A 92 0.28 -14.02 12.24
N ILE A 93 0.69 -14.56 13.39
CA ILE A 93 1.13 -15.96 13.51
C ILE A 93 -0.05 -16.92 13.28
N GLU A 94 -1.24 -16.62 13.79
CA GLU A 94 -2.45 -17.40 13.57
C GLU A 94 -2.83 -17.46 12.09
N GLN A 95 -2.85 -16.31 11.40
CA GLN A 95 -3.14 -16.26 9.97
C GLN A 95 -2.09 -17.06 9.16
N TYR A 96 -0.82 -16.89 9.48
CA TYR A 96 0.26 -17.66 8.87
C TYR A 96 0.07 -19.17 9.06
N SER A 97 -0.25 -19.61 10.28
CA SER A 97 -0.48 -21.03 10.61
C SER A 97 -1.70 -21.60 9.87
N SER A 98 -2.64 -20.74 9.50
CA SER A 98 -3.82 -21.07 8.70
C SER A 98 -3.56 -21.02 7.19
N GLY A 99 -2.30 -20.81 6.77
CA GLY A 99 -1.90 -20.73 5.36
C GLY A 99 -2.26 -19.40 4.68
N LYS A 100 -2.72 -18.41 5.44
CA LYS A 100 -3.09 -17.09 4.90
C LYS A 100 -1.91 -16.14 4.85
N LYS A 101 -1.94 -15.26 3.87
CA LYS A 101 -1.00 -14.14 3.71
C LYS A 101 -1.62 -12.87 4.24
N VAL A 102 -0.88 -12.09 5.01
CA VAL A 102 -1.39 -10.84 5.57
C VAL A 102 -0.67 -9.65 4.92
N VAL A 103 -1.46 -8.70 4.43
CA VAL A 103 -0.99 -7.48 3.76
C VAL A 103 -1.50 -6.25 4.50
N LEU A 104 -0.60 -5.37 4.88
CA LEU A 104 -0.92 -4.03 5.38
C LEU A 104 -0.67 -3.02 4.26
N ILE A 105 -1.72 -2.29 3.91
CA ILE A 105 -1.66 -1.21 2.92
C ILE A 105 -1.83 0.11 3.68
N VAL A 106 -0.93 1.04 3.45
CA VAL A 106 -1.04 2.41 3.98
C VAL A 106 -1.10 3.36 2.80
N ASP A 107 -2.27 3.98 2.60
CA ASP A 107 -2.44 5.04 1.61
C ASP A 107 -2.12 6.40 2.24
N GLU A 108 -1.81 7.41 1.42
CA GLU A 108 -1.37 8.74 1.83
C GLU A 108 -0.18 8.71 2.82
N ALA A 109 0.72 7.75 2.64
CA ALA A 109 1.81 7.48 3.58
C ALA A 109 2.83 8.62 3.72
N GLN A 110 2.84 9.65 2.84
CA GLN A 110 3.65 10.86 3.01
C GLN A 110 3.26 11.66 4.27
N ASN A 111 2.04 11.47 4.78
CA ASN A 111 1.58 12.13 6.00
C ASN A 111 2.02 11.44 7.29
N LEU A 112 2.64 10.26 7.21
CA LEU A 112 3.13 9.53 8.36
C LEU A 112 4.29 10.25 9.04
N THR A 113 4.25 10.32 10.36
CA THR A 113 5.39 10.81 11.13
C THR A 113 6.53 9.78 11.14
N HIS A 114 7.78 10.25 11.35
CA HIS A 114 8.93 9.35 11.53
C HIS A 114 8.69 8.28 12.61
N LYS A 115 7.97 8.63 13.68
CA LYS A 115 7.65 7.68 14.76
C LYS A 115 6.72 6.56 14.30
N VAL A 116 5.78 6.85 13.42
CA VAL A 116 4.88 5.83 12.85
C VAL A 116 5.60 5.00 11.80
N LEU A 117 6.46 5.60 10.98
CA LEU A 117 7.32 4.86 10.04
C LEU A 117 8.27 3.89 10.77
N GLU A 118 8.80 4.30 11.92
CA GLU A 118 9.58 3.41 12.78
C GLU A 118 8.74 2.28 13.38
N GLU A 119 7.47 2.54 13.72
CA GLU A 119 6.54 1.49 14.14
C GLU A 119 6.28 0.49 13.02
N ILE A 120 6.08 0.97 11.80
CA ILE A 120 5.95 0.11 10.61
C ILE A 120 7.21 -0.76 10.43
N ARG A 121 8.40 -0.20 10.66
CA ARG A 121 9.66 -0.98 10.65
C ARG A 121 9.62 -2.10 11.69
N LEU A 122 9.16 -1.80 12.91
CA LEU A 122 9.10 -2.79 13.99
C LEU A 122 8.14 -3.94 13.63
N ILE A 123 6.91 -3.63 13.24
CA ILE A 123 5.91 -4.66 12.89
C ILE A 123 6.29 -5.44 11.62
N SER A 124 6.99 -4.82 10.66
CA SER A 124 7.53 -5.53 9.48
C SER A 124 8.60 -6.55 9.83
N GLY A 125 9.12 -6.50 11.06
CA GLY A 125 10.09 -7.44 11.60
C GLY A 125 9.47 -8.70 12.17
N ILE A 126 8.15 -8.75 12.34
CA ILE A 126 7.48 -9.95 12.84
C ILE A 126 7.68 -11.10 11.86
N GLU A 127 8.24 -12.20 12.37
CA GLU A 127 8.61 -13.34 11.56
C GLU A 127 8.38 -14.66 12.29
N THR A 128 8.22 -15.71 11.52
CA THR A 128 8.38 -17.09 11.99
C THR A 128 9.83 -17.53 11.76
N HIS A 129 10.15 -18.78 12.10
CA HIS A 129 11.47 -19.35 11.79
C HIS A 129 11.79 -19.43 10.28
N LYS A 130 10.81 -19.21 9.40
CA LYS A 130 10.96 -19.39 7.97
C LYS A 130 10.86 -18.10 7.17
N GLU A 131 9.90 -17.22 7.51
CA GLU A 131 9.63 -16.02 6.71
C GLU A 131 8.95 -14.91 7.52
N LYS A 132 8.91 -13.71 6.95
CA LYS A 132 8.11 -12.59 7.45
C LYS A 132 6.63 -12.90 7.27
N VAL A 133 5.83 -12.58 8.29
CA VAL A 133 4.39 -12.87 8.28
C VAL A 133 3.53 -11.69 7.83
N LEU A 134 4.09 -10.49 7.74
CA LEU A 134 3.41 -9.28 7.32
C LEU A 134 4.06 -8.70 6.06
N ARG A 135 3.27 -8.55 5.00
CA ARG A 135 3.63 -7.82 3.78
C ARG A 135 3.13 -6.39 3.90
N ILE A 136 3.88 -5.44 3.36
CA ILE A 136 3.56 -4.01 3.52
C ILE A 136 3.62 -3.31 2.17
N ILE A 137 2.59 -2.52 1.89
CA ILE A 137 2.52 -1.62 0.74
C ILE A 137 2.31 -0.20 1.28
N LEU A 138 3.26 0.69 1.03
CA LEU A 138 3.10 2.12 1.29
C LEU A 138 2.82 2.83 -0.02
N ALA A 139 1.69 3.50 -0.12
CA ALA A 139 1.35 4.36 -1.24
C ALA A 139 1.34 5.82 -0.78
N GLY A 140 1.90 6.72 -1.57
CA GLY A 140 1.95 8.13 -1.19
C GLY A 140 2.47 9.04 -2.29
N GLN A 141 2.58 10.32 -1.95
CA GLN A 141 3.13 11.35 -2.81
C GLN A 141 4.68 11.27 -2.86
N PRO A 142 5.35 11.97 -3.78
CA PRO A 142 6.81 11.93 -3.92
C PRO A 142 7.58 12.25 -2.63
N GLU A 143 7.02 13.08 -1.75
CA GLU A 143 7.59 13.47 -0.46
C GLU A 143 7.82 12.26 0.46
N LEU A 144 7.06 11.19 0.29
CA LEU A 144 7.29 9.92 0.99
C LEU A 144 8.70 9.38 0.69
N ARG A 145 9.14 9.49 -0.57
CA ARG A 145 10.48 9.06 -0.97
C ARG A 145 11.57 9.84 -0.26
N GLU A 146 11.40 11.15 -0.15
CA GLU A 146 12.36 12.03 0.54
C GLU A 146 12.39 11.71 2.04
N THR A 147 11.23 11.55 2.66
CA THR A 147 11.09 11.15 4.07
C THR A 147 11.82 9.83 4.35
N LEU A 148 11.61 8.81 3.51
CA LEU A 148 12.23 7.49 3.68
C LEU A 148 13.76 7.51 3.49
N GLN A 149 14.31 8.49 2.78
CA GLN A 149 15.76 8.67 2.61
C GLN A 149 16.43 9.35 3.81
N SER A 150 15.66 9.79 4.80
CA SER A 150 16.22 10.42 5.99
C SER A 150 17.13 9.44 6.76
N PRO A 151 18.23 9.91 7.38
CA PRO A 151 19.17 9.05 8.12
C PRO A 151 18.52 8.21 9.20
N ASN A 152 17.45 8.74 9.82
CA ASN A 152 16.73 8.07 10.90
C ASN A 152 15.89 6.87 10.42
N LEU A 153 15.62 6.76 9.11
CA LEU A 153 14.80 5.70 8.52
C LEU A 153 15.60 4.73 7.63
N THR A 154 16.92 4.77 7.71
CA THR A 154 17.82 3.90 6.93
C THR A 154 17.47 2.42 7.08
N GLN A 155 17.15 1.97 8.30
CA GLN A 155 16.78 0.58 8.57
C GLN A 155 15.42 0.20 7.96
N LEU A 156 14.45 1.12 7.93
CA LEU A 156 13.19 0.91 7.23
C LEU A 156 13.44 0.82 5.72
N LEU A 157 14.22 1.74 5.19
CA LEU A 157 14.55 1.81 3.78
C LEU A 157 15.23 0.54 3.25
N GLN A 158 16.07 -0.11 4.07
CA GLN A 158 16.72 -1.40 3.75
C GLN A 158 15.73 -2.56 3.63
N ARG A 159 14.55 -2.47 4.23
CA ARG A 159 13.48 -3.47 4.11
C ARG A 159 12.62 -3.29 2.86
N VAL A 160 12.64 -2.11 2.25
CA VAL A 160 11.88 -1.83 1.02
C VAL A 160 12.54 -2.57 -0.14
N ARG A 161 11.88 -3.61 -0.62
CA ARG A 161 12.37 -4.46 -1.73
C ARG A 161 12.12 -3.83 -3.08
N LEU A 162 10.93 -3.26 -3.26
CA LEU A 162 10.50 -2.68 -4.53
C LEU A 162 10.05 -1.24 -4.32
N ARG A 163 10.45 -0.38 -5.23
CA ARG A 163 10.03 1.03 -5.28
C ARG A 163 9.58 1.34 -6.68
N PHE A 164 8.40 1.87 -6.78
CA PHE A 164 7.85 2.29 -8.06
C PHE A 164 7.35 3.73 -7.95
N HIS A 165 7.64 4.51 -8.98
CA HIS A 165 7.10 5.85 -9.11
C HIS A 165 6.12 5.87 -10.28
N LEU A 166 4.86 6.17 -9.97
CA LEU A 166 3.80 6.33 -10.96
C LEU A 166 3.87 7.75 -11.50
N GLY A 167 4.48 7.89 -12.67
CA GLY A 167 4.64 9.16 -13.37
C GLY A 167 3.34 9.64 -14.03
N PRO A 168 3.37 10.79 -14.71
CA PRO A 168 2.26 11.27 -15.51
C PRO A 168 1.98 10.32 -16.68
N LEU A 169 0.77 10.39 -17.21
CA LEU A 169 0.40 9.66 -18.43
C LEU A 169 1.26 10.13 -19.61
N SER A 170 1.64 9.21 -20.50
CA SER A 170 2.26 9.55 -21.76
C SER A 170 1.25 10.24 -22.70
N LYS A 171 1.71 10.83 -23.80
CA LYS A 171 0.78 11.43 -24.77
C LYS A 171 -0.19 10.40 -25.35
N GLU A 172 0.30 9.22 -25.61
CA GLU A 172 -0.47 8.09 -26.11
C GLU A 172 -1.52 7.66 -25.06
N ASP A 173 -1.10 7.50 -23.80
CA ASP A 173 -1.99 7.17 -22.68
C ASP A 173 -3.08 8.22 -22.47
N ILE A 174 -2.80 9.52 -22.69
CA ILE A 174 -3.78 10.59 -22.51
C ILE A 174 -4.96 10.42 -23.48
N SER A 175 -4.68 10.15 -24.75
CA SER A 175 -5.73 9.93 -25.75
C SER A 175 -6.63 8.75 -25.40
N GLU A 176 -6.02 7.63 -25.02
CA GLU A 176 -6.76 6.43 -24.60
C GLU A 176 -7.54 6.65 -23.30
N TYR A 177 -6.95 7.37 -22.34
CA TYR A 177 -7.63 7.73 -21.09
C TYR A 177 -8.88 8.57 -21.35
N ILE A 178 -8.77 9.59 -22.21
CA ILE A 178 -9.91 10.45 -22.57
C ILE A 178 -11.01 9.62 -23.24
N GLY A 179 -10.65 8.79 -24.23
CA GLY A 179 -11.60 7.89 -24.91
C GLY A 179 -12.32 6.97 -23.92
N HIS A 180 -11.58 6.35 -23.02
CA HIS A 180 -12.16 5.50 -21.96
C HIS A 180 -13.13 6.28 -21.05
N ARG A 181 -12.75 7.48 -20.59
CA ARG A 181 -13.61 8.32 -19.74
C ARG A 181 -14.90 8.74 -20.43
N LEU A 182 -14.83 9.04 -21.72
CA LEU A 182 -16.02 9.37 -22.54
C LEU A 182 -16.94 8.15 -22.70
N ALA A 183 -16.36 6.98 -22.98
CA ALA A 183 -17.13 5.73 -23.08
C ALA A 183 -17.84 5.39 -21.75
N VAL A 184 -17.15 5.51 -20.61
CA VAL A 184 -17.76 5.31 -19.28
C VAL A 184 -18.86 6.32 -18.98
N ALA A 185 -18.77 7.56 -19.52
CA ALA A 185 -19.79 8.58 -19.42
C ALA A 185 -20.98 8.37 -20.40
N GLY A 186 -21.01 7.25 -21.14
CA GLY A 186 -22.10 6.90 -22.05
C GLY A 186 -22.00 7.54 -23.44
N ARG A 187 -20.81 8.04 -23.83
CA ARG A 187 -20.60 8.62 -25.15
C ARG A 187 -19.78 7.68 -26.04
N GLU A 188 -20.33 7.33 -27.20
CA GLU A 188 -19.61 6.60 -28.24
C GLU A 188 -19.01 7.61 -29.24
N GLY A 189 -17.69 7.56 -29.46
CA GLY A 189 -16.94 8.31 -30.47
C GLY A 189 -15.92 9.30 -29.92
N ASN A 190 -14.79 9.44 -30.64
CA ASN A 190 -13.67 10.33 -30.29
C ASN A 190 -13.78 11.76 -30.88
N ASP A 191 -14.90 12.13 -31.45
CA ASP A 191 -15.08 13.34 -32.27
C ASP A 191 -15.11 14.69 -31.51
N ILE A 192 -14.64 14.72 -30.24
CA ILE A 192 -14.68 15.94 -29.44
C ILE A 192 -13.35 16.72 -29.52
N PHE A 193 -12.27 16.04 -29.82
CA PHE A 193 -10.95 16.66 -29.87
C PHE A 193 -10.41 16.61 -31.30
N ALA A 194 -9.97 17.77 -31.82
CA ALA A 194 -9.25 17.82 -33.07
C ALA A 194 -7.89 17.13 -32.92
N GLU A 195 -7.45 16.44 -33.95
CA GLU A 195 -6.08 15.95 -34.07
C GLU A 195 -5.17 17.17 -34.39
N ASP A 196 -4.56 17.79 -33.39
CA ASP A 196 -3.49 18.79 -33.53
C ASP A 196 -2.16 18.23 -33.04
#